data_368b538099094c13fe73519643034357
#
_entry.id   368b538099094c13fe73519643034357
#
_cell.length_a   1.000
_cell.length_b   1.000
_cell.length_c   1.000
_cell.angle_alpha   90.00
_cell.angle_beta   90.00
_cell.angle_gamma   90.00
#
_symmetry.space_group_name_H-M   'P 1'
#
loop_
_entity.id
_entity.type
_entity.pdbx_description
1 polymer ?
#
loop_
_entity_poly.entity_id
_entity_poly.type
_entity_poly.pdbx_seq_one_letter_code
_entity_poly.pdbx_strand_id
1 'polypeptide(L)'
;MEHLPQIQDTLRIASINRNYCWNGKSPDGRGAQSDLLLESKADRTDYLCEMKFTGGKYAITKNDEEDFLNKIEAFAASKMHNKTHSIQLVMVTTMGIARGEHASIVNQSVVLDNLFSDRKTQIL
;
A
#
# COMPACT_ATOMS: atom_id res chain seq x y z
N MET A 1 10.06 9.89 -0.23
CA MET A 1 8.68 10.08 -0.70
C MET A 1 8.03 11.18 0.14
N GLU A 2 7.48 12.21 -0.51
CA GLU A 2 6.97 13.37 0.22
C GLU A 2 5.70 13.12 1.03
N HIS A 3 4.92 12.08 0.67
CA HIS A 3 3.68 11.75 1.39
C HIS A 3 3.86 10.69 2.48
N LEU A 4 5.11 10.25 2.71
CA LEU A 4 5.37 9.18 3.67
C LEU A 4 4.89 9.51 5.09
N PRO A 5 5.17 10.70 5.66
CA PRO A 5 4.69 11.01 7.00
C PRO A 5 3.17 10.95 7.13
N GLN A 6 2.45 11.40 6.10
CA GLN A 6 0.99 11.39 6.10
C GLN A 6 0.44 9.97 6.04
N ILE A 7 1.07 9.12 5.22
CA ILE A 7 0.69 7.70 5.15
C ILE A 7 0.93 7.04 6.50
N GLN A 8 2.08 7.30 7.12
CA GLN A 8 2.41 6.78 8.44
C GLN A 8 1.38 7.19 9.49
N ASP A 9 1.02 8.47 9.53
CA ASP A 9 0.04 8.98 10.49
C ASP A 9 -1.34 8.38 10.27
N THR A 10 -1.79 8.31 9.01
CA THR A 10 -3.11 7.77 8.68
C THR A 10 -3.23 6.30 9.07
N LEU A 11 -2.20 5.51 8.86
CA LEU A 11 -2.17 4.11 9.22
C LEU A 11 -1.84 3.87 10.69
N ARG A 12 -1.47 4.92 11.43
CA ARG A 12 -1.06 4.85 12.82
C ARG A 12 0.12 3.90 13.04
N ILE A 13 1.06 3.92 12.12
CA ILE A 13 2.28 3.13 12.22
C ILE A 13 3.20 3.81 13.23
N ALA A 14 3.55 3.09 14.30
CA ALA A 14 4.35 3.64 15.39
C ALA A 14 5.74 4.08 14.92
N SER A 15 6.38 3.26 14.09
CA SER A 15 7.68 3.59 13.52
C SER A 15 7.89 2.81 12.22
N ILE A 16 8.60 3.42 11.30
CA ILE A 16 8.99 2.79 10.03
C ILE A 16 10.49 2.56 10.08
N ASN A 17 10.90 1.30 10.03
CA ASN A 17 12.30 0.91 10.03
C ASN A 17 12.93 1.04 8.65
N ARG A 18 12.18 0.68 7.61
CA ARG A 18 12.61 0.81 6.22
C ARG A 18 11.45 1.19 5.34
N ASN A 19 11.75 2.03 4.34
CA ASN A 19 10.82 2.27 3.23
C ASN A 19 11.62 2.10 1.94
N TYR A 20 11.07 1.35 0.98
CA TYR A 20 11.82 1.01 -0.22
C TYR A 20 10.89 0.58 -1.35
N CYS A 21 11.40 0.67 -2.59
CA CYS A 21 10.79 0.05 -3.75
C CYS A 21 11.21 -1.42 -3.79
N TRP A 22 10.34 -2.27 -4.30
CA TRP A 22 10.66 -3.68 -4.40
C TRP A 22 10.19 -4.26 -5.73
N ASN A 23 10.97 -5.15 -6.29
CA ASN A 23 10.53 -5.98 -7.41
C ASN A 23 11.07 -7.40 -7.24
N GLY A 24 10.37 -8.35 -7.83
CA GLY A 24 10.72 -9.75 -7.74
C GLY A 24 9.78 -10.59 -8.58
N LYS A 25 9.74 -11.88 -8.28
CA LYS A 25 8.87 -12.83 -8.99
C LYS A 25 8.13 -13.68 -8.00
N SER A 26 6.88 -14.00 -8.31
CA SER A 26 6.12 -14.98 -7.54
C SER A 26 6.69 -16.39 -7.77
N PRO A 27 6.29 -17.36 -6.94
CA PRO A 27 6.78 -18.74 -7.11
C PRO A 27 6.50 -19.34 -8.48
N ASP A 28 5.48 -18.88 -9.17
CA ASP A 28 5.15 -19.32 -10.54
C ASP A 28 5.90 -18.57 -11.63
N GLY A 29 6.82 -17.68 -11.26
CA GLY A 29 7.66 -16.94 -12.20
C GLY A 29 7.09 -15.63 -12.72
N ARG A 30 5.88 -15.22 -12.30
CA ARG A 30 5.30 -13.94 -12.70
C ARG A 30 6.03 -12.80 -12.01
N GLY A 31 6.37 -11.77 -12.78
CA GLY A 31 6.97 -10.55 -12.22
C GLY A 31 6.01 -9.82 -11.29
N ALA A 32 6.57 -9.15 -10.30
CA ALA A 32 5.82 -8.34 -9.35
C ALA A 32 6.67 -7.17 -8.92
N GLN A 33 6.02 -6.03 -8.69
CA GLN A 33 6.75 -4.84 -8.24
C GLN A 33 5.83 -4.01 -7.34
N SER A 34 6.42 -3.36 -6.35
CA SER A 34 5.73 -2.40 -5.50
C SER A 34 6.58 -1.15 -5.38
N ASP A 35 5.95 0.00 -5.59
CA ASP A 35 6.65 1.29 -5.51
C ASP A 35 6.94 1.70 -4.07
N LEU A 36 6.25 1.12 -3.11
CA LEU A 36 6.48 1.46 -1.71
C LEU A 36 6.17 0.29 -0.79
N LEU A 37 7.19 -0.20 -0.12
CA LEU A 37 7.10 -1.13 1.00
C LEU A 37 7.49 -0.39 2.26
N LEU A 38 6.69 -0.53 3.32
CA LEU A 38 6.99 0.04 4.63
C LEU A 38 7.16 -1.09 5.62
N GLU A 39 8.31 -1.18 6.25
CA GLU A 39 8.55 -2.17 7.30
C GLU A 39 8.41 -1.53 8.66
N SER A 40 7.56 -2.09 9.51
CA SER A 40 7.46 -1.71 10.90
C SER A 40 7.71 -2.91 11.80
N LYS A 41 8.84 -2.92 12.48
CA LYS A 41 9.18 -3.98 13.43
C LYS A 41 8.30 -3.89 14.68
N ALA A 42 7.97 -2.67 15.09
CA ALA A 42 7.08 -2.46 16.24
C ALA A 42 5.71 -3.09 16.00
N ASP A 43 5.18 -2.96 14.79
CA ASP A 43 3.87 -3.50 14.41
C ASP A 43 3.96 -4.94 13.91
N ARG A 44 5.17 -5.46 13.71
CA ARG A 44 5.42 -6.77 13.08
C ARG A 44 4.67 -6.90 11.76
N THR A 45 4.75 -5.86 10.94
CA THR A 45 3.98 -5.76 9.71
C THR A 45 4.82 -5.15 8.61
N ASP A 46 4.68 -5.72 7.41
CA ASP A 46 5.18 -5.14 6.19
C ASP A 46 3.96 -4.60 5.42
N TYR A 47 3.97 -3.29 5.14
CA TYR A 47 2.88 -2.63 4.43
C TYR A 47 3.24 -2.51 2.97
N LEU A 48 2.53 -3.25 2.12
CA LEU A 48 2.68 -3.20 0.67
C LEU A 48 1.71 -2.14 0.16
N CYS A 49 2.24 -1.00 -0.28
CA CYS A 49 1.42 0.15 -0.67
C CYS A 49 1.26 0.20 -2.18
N GLU A 50 0.01 0.27 -2.63
CA GLU A 50 -0.36 0.49 -4.03
C GLU A 50 -0.92 1.88 -4.19
N MET A 51 -0.39 2.65 -5.14
CA MET A 51 -0.81 4.03 -5.35
C MET A 51 -1.61 4.14 -6.64
N LYS A 52 -2.82 4.66 -6.53
CA LYS A 52 -3.71 4.88 -7.68
C LYS A 52 -4.30 6.28 -7.61
N PHE A 53 -3.77 7.17 -8.42
CA PHE A 53 -4.20 8.57 -8.45
C PHE A 53 -5.13 8.78 -9.64
N THR A 54 -6.42 8.78 -9.38
CA THR A 54 -7.46 8.89 -10.40
C THR A 54 -8.40 10.05 -10.09
N GLY A 55 -9.19 10.47 -11.08
CA GLY A 55 -10.12 11.59 -10.92
C GLY A 55 -11.36 11.30 -10.09
N GLY A 56 -11.57 10.06 -9.68
CA GLY A 56 -12.69 9.64 -8.86
C GLY A 56 -12.29 8.48 -7.97
N LYS A 57 -13.27 7.85 -7.33
CA LYS A 57 -13.02 6.66 -6.52
C LYS A 57 -12.45 5.56 -7.40
N TYR A 58 -11.44 4.87 -6.90
CA TYR A 58 -10.81 3.78 -7.63
C TYR A 58 -11.58 2.48 -7.43
N ALA A 59 -12.03 1.89 -8.54
CA ALA A 59 -12.73 0.61 -8.52
C ALA A 59 -11.73 -0.51 -8.75
N ILE A 60 -11.60 -1.41 -7.79
CA ILE A 60 -10.70 -2.56 -7.88
C ILE A 60 -11.35 -3.61 -8.77
N THR A 61 -10.68 -3.95 -9.87
CA THR A 61 -11.16 -4.94 -10.82
C THR A 61 -10.66 -6.33 -10.42
N LYS A 62 -11.20 -7.35 -11.10
CA LYS A 62 -10.71 -8.73 -10.93
C LYS A 62 -9.22 -8.83 -11.29
N ASN A 63 -8.79 -8.14 -12.35
CA ASN A 63 -7.38 -8.14 -12.73
C ASN A 63 -6.51 -7.48 -11.67
N ASP A 64 -6.98 -6.39 -11.06
CA ASP A 64 -6.27 -5.75 -9.95
C ASP A 64 -6.09 -6.72 -8.79
N GLU A 65 -7.16 -7.41 -8.41
CA GLU A 65 -7.11 -8.37 -7.31
C GLU A 65 -6.08 -9.48 -7.59
N GLU A 66 -6.07 -10.00 -8.82
CA GLU A 66 -5.10 -11.03 -9.23
C GLU A 66 -3.66 -10.49 -9.15
N ASP A 67 -3.44 -9.27 -9.63
CA ASP A 67 -2.13 -8.62 -9.59
C ASP A 67 -1.67 -8.38 -8.15
N PHE A 68 -2.57 -7.92 -7.29
CA PHE A 68 -2.26 -7.68 -5.88
C PHE A 68 -1.94 -8.98 -5.16
N LEU A 69 -2.70 -10.04 -5.40
CA LEU A 69 -2.40 -11.37 -4.84
C LEU A 69 -1.02 -11.84 -5.30
N ASN A 70 -0.69 -11.66 -6.57
CA ASN A 70 0.62 -12.03 -7.10
C ASN A 70 1.74 -11.27 -6.39
N LYS A 71 1.55 -9.96 -6.15
CA LYS A 71 2.53 -9.13 -5.45
C LYS A 71 2.73 -9.61 -4.01
N ILE A 72 1.62 -9.91 -3.32
CA ILE A 72 1.68 -10.40 -1.94
C ILE A 72 2.43 -11.73 -1.87
N GLU A 73 2.10 -12.66 -2.76
CA GLU A 73 2.77 -13.96 -2.80
C GLU A 73 4.26 -13.83 -3.13
N ALA A 74 4.59 -13.00 -4.12
CA ALA A 74 5.97 -12.78 -4.51
C ALA A 74 6.78 -12.16 -3.37
N PHE A 75 6.24 -11.16 -2.70
CA PHE A 75 6.92 -10.53 -1.58
C PHE A 75 7.05 -11.50 -0.40
N ALA A 76 6.00 -12.26 -0.08
CA ALA A 76 6.03 -13.23 1.01
C ALA A 76 7.14 -14.29 0.82
N ALA A 77 7.41 -14.66 -0.42
CA ALA A 77 8.45 -15.65 -0.75
C ALA A 77 9.84 -15.03 -0.87
N SER A 78 9.94 -13.69 -0.86
CA SER A 78 11.22 -13.01 -1.07
C SER A 78 12.07 -12.97 0.20
N LYS A 79 13.35 -12.69 0.01
CA LYS A 79 14.29 -12.53 1.14
C LYS A 79 14.06 -11.23 1.90
N MET A 80 13.36 -10.27 1.30
CA MET A 80 13.10 -8.98 1.93
C MET A 80 12.01 -9.07 3.00
N HIS A 81 11.12 -10.06 2.90
CA HIS A 81 10.05 -10.25 3.86
C HIS A 81 10.54 -10.96 5.12
N ASN A 82 10.30 -10.35 6.27
CA ASN A 82 10.51 -10.99 7.56
C ASN A 82 9.36 -11.97 7.82
N LYS A 83 9.68 -13.27 7.91
CA LYS A 83 8.65 -14.31 8.03
C LYS A 83 7.81 -14.22 9.31
N THR A 84 8.27 -13.44 10.30
CA THR A 84 7.50 -13.19 11.52
C THR A 84 6.52 -12.02 11.38
N HIS A 85 6.59 -11.28 10.27
CA HIS A 85 5.72 -10.15 10.01
C HIS A 85 4.48 -10.57 9.20
N SER A 86 3.36 -9.89 9.48
CA SER A 86 2.19 -9.93 8.61
C SER A 86 2.44 -9.05 7.39
N ILE A 87 1.71 -9.29 6.31
CA ILE A 87 1.70 -8.41 5.15
C ILE A 87 0.32 -7.78 5.08
N GLN A 88 0.28 -6.45 4.96
CA GLN A 88 -0.97 -5.72 4.72
C GLN A 88 -0.90 -5.00 3.38
N LEU A 89 -1.95 -5.11 2.59
CA LEU A 89 -2.11 -4.36 1.35
C LEU A 89 -2.78 -3.04 1.67
N VAL A 90 -2.10 -1.95 1.31
CA VAL A 90 -2.57 -0.59 1.56
C VAL A 90 -2.79 0.10 0.22
N MET A 91 -4.01 0.58 -0.01
CA MET A 91 -4.31 1.40 -1.19
C MET A 91 -4.18 2.87 -0.84
N VAL A 92 -3.35 3.59 -1.60
CA VAL A 92 -3.17 5.03 -1.46
C VAL A 92 -3.78 5.68 -2.70
N THR A 93 -4.86 6.43 -2.50
CA THR A 93 -5.63 7.01 -3.60
C THR A 93 -5.90 8.49 -3.35
N THR A 94 -6.37 9.19 -4.38
CA THR A 94 -6.80 10.59 -4.23
C THR A 94 -8.23 10.70 -3.70
N MET A 95 -9.12 9.77 -4.05
CA MET A 95 -10.56 9.89 -3.76
C MET A 95 -11.15 8.69 -3.02
N GLY A 96 -10.32 7.74 -2.61
CA GLY A 96 -10.79 6.53 -1.95
C GLY A 96 -11.06 5.39 -2.92
N ILE A 97 -11.52 4.26 -2.38
CA ILE A 97 -11.86 3.07 -3.17
C ILE A 97 -13.38 2.90 -3.21
N ALA A 98 -13.89 2.53 -4.39
CA ALA A 98 -15.30 2.20 -4.57
C ALA A 98 -15.61 0.85 -3.92
N ARG A 99 -16.83 0.69 -3.43
CA ARG A 99 -17.30 -0.60 -2.93
C ARG A 99 -17.38 -1.61 -4.07
N GLY A 100 -17.04 -2.86 -3.80
CA GLY A 100 -17.11 -3.92 -4.79
C GLY A 100 -16.59 -5.22 -4.23
N GLU A 101 -16.86 -6.30 -4.96
CA GLU A 101 -16.49 -7.65 -4.50
C GLU A 101 -14.98 -7.88 -4.43
N HIS A 102 -14.20 -7.13 -5.22
CA HIS A 102 -12.74 -7.29 -5.26
C HIS A 102 -12.02 -6.37 -4.26
N ALA A 103 -12.74 -5.48 -3.59
CA ALA A 103 -12.14 -4.52 -2.66
C ALA A 103 -11.74 -5.17 -1.32
N SER A 104 -12.23 -6.35 -1.02
CA SER A 104 -11.95 -7.04 0.25
C SER A 104 -10.49 -7.44 0.43
N ILE A 105 -9.70 -7.49 -0.65
CA ILE A 105 -8.28 -7.78 -0.57
C ILE A 105 -7.50 -6.64 0.11
N VAL A 106 -8.05 -5.42 0.09
CA VAL A 106 -7.40 -4.24 0.65
C VAL A 106 -7.57 -4.24 2.16
N ASN A 107 -6.47 -4.21 2.89
CA ASN A 107 -6.48 -4.17 4.35
C ASN A 107 -6.73 -2.76 4.87
N GLN A 108 -6.13 -1.76 4.22
CA GLN A 108 -6.28 -0.36 4.62
C GLN A 108 -6.28 0.56 3.41
N SER A 109 -6.95 1.70 3.54
CA SER A 109 -7.04 2.70 2.49
C SER A 109 -6.62 4.05 3.04
N VAL A 110 -5.77 4.75 2.30
CA VAL A 110 -5.32 6.10 2.61
C VAL A 110 -5.77 7.03 1.50
N VAL A 111 -6.43 8.11 1.86
CA VAL A 111 -6.92 9.11 0.90
C VAL A 111 -6.06 10.36 1.02
N LEU A 112 -5.30 10.68 -0.02
CA LEU A 112 -4.40 11.83 -0.01
C LEU A 112 -5.11 13.17 -0.24
N ASP A 113 -6.33 13.14 -0.77
CA ASP A 113 -7.09 14.36 -1.02
C ASP A 113 -7.26 15.20 0.26
N ASN A 114 -7.53 14.56 1.38
CA ASN A 114 -7.68 15.24 2.67
C ASN A 114 -6.39 15.97 3.08
N LEU A 115 -5.24 15.45 2.68
CA LEU A 115 -3.96 16.04 3.02
C LEU A 115 -3.71 17.32 2.22
N PHE A 116 -4.15 17.36 0.98
CA PHE A 116 -4.06 18.58 0.16
C PHE A 116 -4.99 19.68 0.70
N SER A 117 -6.16 19.31 1.18
CA SER A 117 -7.08 20.25 1.80
C SER A 117 -6.46 20.90 3.04
N ASP A 118 -5.81 20.10 3.89
CA ASP A 118 -5.12 20.59 5.09
C ASP A 118 -4.00 21.55 4.70
N ARG A 119 -3.24 21.25 3.65
CA ARG A 119 -2.18 22.14 3.17
C ARG A 119 -2.72 23.49 2.72
N LYS A 120 -3.85 23.50 2.01
CA LYS A 120 -4.50 24.73 1.60
C LYS A 120 -4.92 25.57 2.81
N THR A 121 -5.43 24.93 3.83
CA THR A 121 -5.84 25.59 5.07
C THR A 121 -4.63 26.24 5.75
N GLN A 122 -3.49 25.61 5.74
CA GLN A 122 -2.26 26.14 6.35
C GLN A 122 -1.72 27.34 5.62
N ILE A 123 -1.92 27.44 4.33
CA ILE A 123 -1.44 28.56 3.51
C ILE A 123 -2.30 29.81 3.74
N LEU A 124 -3.54 29.62 4.06
CA LEU A 124 -4.46 30.70 4.32
C LEU A 124 -4.27 31.28 5.71
#